data_425128bd4f8af7ce3a23b124ab7cc70d
#
_entry.id   425128bd4f8af7ce3a23b124ab7cc70d
#
_cell.length_a   1.000
_cell.length_b   1.000
_cell.length_c   1.000
_cell.angle_alpha   90.00
_cell.angle_beta   90.00
_cell.angle_gamma   90.00
#
_symmetry.space_group_name_H-M   'P 1'
#
loop_
_entity.id
_entity.type
_entity.pdbx_description
1 polymer ?
#
loop_
_entity_poly.entity_id
_entity_poly.type
_entity_poly.pdbx_seq_one_letter_code
_entity_poly.pdbx_strand_id
1 'polypeptide(L)'
;MAGPRLRAFRSRAIYHFVAALTAAGRRIPLPAGQFFGRALGTLAWHVLRRERRRALANIGMAFPDWSDAQRRRTIRAMFRHFGMCLFEIAWLPNLTPETRDRYTKYDGVDRTMKLIDAGRGFVVFSAHCGNWEWLSYTIGLCGRPLTVMQRERDEHGLGEFITTLRGKSGVRTIDRGSASSPREMIKAIRGGMLGFVMDQNIRTESVKVPFFGRPALTPIGPARIAVRTGAMGVIGVCERLPDGTHVSRFLEPFECAGGDPVEITARVTRGFEEQIRRAPEQWPWFHDRWRERPQWDVTEPPTAAAIPPAGSGGSTQTP
;
A
#
# COMPACT_ATOMS: atom_id res chain seq x y z
N MET A 1 -19.18 -25.68 11.59
CA MET A 1 -18.13 -24.64 11.89
C MET A 1 -17.10 -25.24 12.81
N ALA A 2 -15.80 -25.10 12.51
CA ALA A 2 -14.71 -25.65 13.33
C ALA A 2 -14.68 -25.00 14.73
N GLY A 3 -14.49 -25.81 15.78
CA GLY A 3 -14.46 -25.31 17.16
C GLY A 3 -13.25 -24.37 17.43
N PRO A 4 -13.30 -23.54 18.52
CA PRO A 4 -12.26 -22.54 18.82
C PRO A 4 -10.85 -23.14 18.92
N ARG A 5 -10.74 -24.35 19.51
CA ARG A 5 -9.45 -25.08 19.64
C ARG A 5 -8.85 -25.48 18.29
N LEU A 6 -9.67 -25.94 17.33
CA LEU A 6 -9.20 -26.33 16.00
C LEU A 6 -8.80 -25.10 15.18
N ARG A 7 -9.48 -23.96 15.35
CA ARG A 7 -9.09 -22.67 14.75
C ARG A 7 -7.72 -22.21 15.26
N ALA A 8 -7.53 -22.19 16.59
CA ALA A 8 -6.26 -21.81 17.21
C ALA A 8 -5.09 -22.73 16.78
N PHE A 9 -5.32 -24.04 16.71
CA PHE A 9 -4.32 -25.01 16.22
C PHE A 9 -3.94 -24.72 14.76
N ARG A 10 -4.94 -24.50 13.90
CA ARG A 10 -4.71 -24.18 12.48
C ARG A 10 -3.95 -22.87 12.30
N SER A 11 -4.26 -21.84 13.07
CA SER A 11 -3.54 -20.55 13.05
C SER A 11 -2.08 -20.72 13.45
N ARG A 12 -1.80 -21.46 14.53
CA ARG A 12 -0.43 -21.76 14.94
C ARG A 12 0.35 -22.56 13.91
N ALA A 13 -0.28 -23.58 13.32
CA ALA A 13 0.35 -24.37 12.27
C ALA A 13 0.71 -23.51 11.04
N ILE A 14 -0.18 -22.64 10.60
CA ILE A 14 0.08 -21.70 9.51
C ILE A 14 1.21 -20.73 9.87
N TYR A 15 1.19 -20.15 11.08
CA TYR A 15 2.27 -19.29 11.56
C TYR A 15 3.63 -19.98 11.49
N HIS A 16 3.77 -21.16 12.09
CA HIS A 16 5.03 -21.90 12.10
C HIS A 16 5.46 -22.33 10.70
N PHE A 17 4.52 -22.72 9.84
CA PHE A 17 4.82 -23.06 8.45
C PHE A 17 5.36 -21.85 7.67
N VAL A 18 4.70 -20.69 7.77
CA VAL A 18 5.17 -19.47 7.12
C VAL A 18 6.50 -18.99 7.71
N ALA A 19 6.67 -19.08 9.02
CA ALA A 19 7.94 -18.75 9.69
C ALA A 19 9.09 -19.66 9.22
N ALA A 20 8.84 -20.97 9.08
CA ALA A 20 9.83 -21.92 8.56
C ALA A 20 10.17 -21.64 7.08
N LEU A 21 9.18 -21.37 6.24
CA LEU A 21 9.40 -20.97 4.86
C LEU A 21 10.22 -19.67 4.77
N THR A 22 9.94 -18.72 5.65
CA THR A 22 10.71 -17.46 5.74
C THR A 22 12.14 -17.72 6.14
N ALA A 23 12.37 -18.56 7.17
CA ALA A 23 13.71 -18.92 7.63
C ALA A 23 14.52 -19.63 6.54
N ALA A 24 13.89 -20.51 5.77
CA ALA A 24 14.51 -21.17 4.61
C ALA A 24 14.78 -20.17 3.46
N GLY A 25 13.77 -19.34 3.13
CA GLY A 25 13.84 -18.35 2.05
C GLY A 25 14.93 -17.30 2.26
N ARG A 26 15.22 -16.95 3.51
CA ARG A 26 16.30 -16.00 3.85
C ARG A 26 17.71 -16.47 3.43
N ARG A 27 17.92 -17.79 3.31
CA ARG A 27 19.21 -18.36 2.85
C ARG A 27 19.37 -18.30 1.34
N ILE A 28 18.30 -18.04 0.59
CA ILE A 28 18.31 -17.96 -0.86
C ILE A 28 18.65 -16.52 -1.25
N PRO A 29 19.63 -16.27 -2.16
CA PRO A 29 19.90 -14.94 -2.69
C PRO A 29 18.65 -14.31 -3.30
N LEU A 30 18.45 -12.99 -3.11
CA LEU A 30 17.25 -12.28 -3.56
C LEU A 30 16.90 -12.53 -5.04
N PRO A 31 17.86 -12.48 -6.00
CA PRO A 31 17.54 -12.75 -7.41
C PRO A 31 17.00 -14.14 -7.67
N ALA A 32 17.57 -15.15 -6.98
CA ALA A 32 17.10 -16.55 -7.10
C ALA A 32 15.68 -16.70 -6.53
N GLY A 33 15.40 -16.07 -5.39
CA GLY A 33 14.07 -16.08 -4.81
C GLY A 33 13.03 -15.34 -5.68
N GLN A 34 13.41 -14.23 -6.29
CA GLN A 34 12.57 -13.54 -7.27
C GLN A 34 12.29 -14.41 -8.51
N PHE A 35 13.27 -15.20 -8.96
CA PHE A 35 13.06 -16.18 -10.03
C PHE A 35 12.00 -17.23 -9.64
N PHE A 36 12.10 -17.83 -8.46
CA PHE A 36 11.10 -18.79 -7.97
C PHE A 36 9.72 -18.11 -7.75
N GLY A 37 9.70 -16.91 -7.21
CA GLY A 37 8.48 -16.11 -7.07
C GLY A 37 7.82 -15.84 -8.43
N ARG A 38 8.60 -15.52 -9.45
CA ARG A 38 8.11 -15.33 -10.83
C ARG A 38 7.51 -16.61 -11.41
N ALA A 39 8.15 -17.78 -11.17
CA ALA A 39 7.62 -19.06 -11.57
C ALA A 39 6.29 -19.38 -10.87
N LEU A 40 6.21 -19.14 -9.55
CA LEU A 40 4.98 -19.30 -8.77
C LEU A 40 3.86 -18.39 -9.29
N GLY A 41 4.16 -17.13 -9.58
CA GLY A 41 3.21 -16.18 -10.17
C GLY A 41 2.74 -16.61 -11.56
N THR A 42 3.63 -17.23 -12.35
CA THR A 42 3.24 -17.80 -13.66
C THR A 42 2.30 -18.99 -13.48
N LEU A 43 2.54 -19.86 -12.51
CA LEU A 43 1.62 -20.96 -12.16
C LEU A 43 0.27 -20.40 -11.71
N ALA A 44 0.28 -19.38 -10.83
CA ALA A 44 -0.94 -18.72 -10.35
C ALA A 44 -1.78 -18.12 -11.50
N TRP A 45 -1.16 -17.56 -12.54
CA TRP A 45 -1.85 -17.11 -13.74
C TRP A 45 -2.68 -18.22 -14.40
N HIS A 46 -2.19 -19.44 -14.41
CA HIS A 46 -2.91 -20.58 -15.03
C HIS A 46 -4.00 -21.14 -14.12
N VAL A 47 -3.75 -21.20 -12.82
CA VAL A 47 -4.63 -21.83 -11.82
C VAL A 47 -5.73 -20.88 -11.36
N LEU A 48 -5.43 -19.62 -11.05
CA LEU A 48 -6.38 -18.67 -10.47
C LEU A 48 -7.25 -17.99 -11.56
N ARG A 49 -8.10 -18.79 -12.22
CA ARG A 49 -8.90 -18.36 -13.37
C ARG A 49 -9.90 -17.25 -13.03
N ARG A 50 -10.46 -17.25 -11.84
CA ARG A 50 -11.43 -16.24 -11.38
C ARG A 50 -10.75 -14.88 -11.19
N GLU A 51 -9.64 -14.85 -10.47
CA GLU A 51 -8.83 -13.67 -10.20
C GLU A 51 -8.28 -13.08 -11.49
N ARG A 52 -7.81 -13.93 -12.40
CA ARG A 52 -7.36 -13.52 -13.74
C ARG A 52 -8.46 -12.86 -14.56
N ARG A 53 -9.67 -13.45 -14.61
CA ARG A 53 -10.81 -12.85 -15.32
C ARG A 53 -11.19 -11.49 -14.75
N ARG A 54 -11.24 -11.36 -13.40
CA ARG A 54 -11.50 -10.09 -12.75
C ARG A 54 -10.41 -9.06 -13.06
N ALA A 55 -9.15 -9.44 -12.98
CA ALA A 55 -8.04 -8.55 -13.29
C ALA A 55 -8.07 -8.02 -14.73
N LEU A 56 -8.41 -8.90 -15.71
CA LEU A 56 -8.57 -8.50 -17.11
C LEU A 56 -9.76 -7.55 -17.31
N ALA A 57 -10.86 -7.74 -16.62
CA ALA A 57 -11.99 -6.82 -16.65
C ALA A 57 -11.62 -5.46 -16.05
N ASN A 58 -10.98 -5.45 -14.88
CA ASN A 58 -10.61 -4.21 -14.19
C ASN A 58 -9.58 -3.38 -14.96
N ILE A 59 -8.55 -4.01 -15.54
CA ILE A 59 -7.57 -3.27 -16.34
C ILE A 59 -8.20 -2.75 -17.64
N GLY A 60 -9.18 -3.47 -18.21
CA GLY A 60 -9.95 -3.01 -19.36
C GLY A 60 -10.80 -1.77 -19.06
N MET A 61 -11.32 -1.64 -17.81
CA MET A 61 -12.01 -0.44 -17.38
C MET A 61 -11.07 0.75 -17.18
N ALA A 62 -9.85 0.51 -16.68
CA ALA A 62 -8.86 1.55 -16.41
C ALA A 62 -8.13 2.02 -17.67
N PHE A 63 -7.91 1.13 -18.62
CA PHE A 63 -7.21 1.38 -19.89
C PHE A 63 -8.07 0.90 -21.07
N PRO A 64 -9.15 1.62 -21.41
CA PRO A 64 -10.08 1.20 -22.46
C PRO A 64 -9.41 1.09 -23.84
N ASP A 65 -8.41 1.93 -24.11
CA ASP A 65 -7.71 1.99 -25.40
C ASP A 65 -6.65 0.88 -25.58
N TRP A 66 -6.37 0.11 -24.53
CA TRP A 66 -5.40 -0.98 -24.63
C TRP A 66 -5.99 -2.18 -25.38
N SER A 67 -5.18 -2.77 -26.25
CA SER A 67 -5.53 -4.04 -26.90
C SER A 67 -5.60 -5.19 -25.87
N ASP A 68 -6.34 -6.23 -26.19
CA ASP A 68 -6.42 -7.44 -25.37
C ASP A 68 -5.04 -8.08 -25.14
N ALA A 69 -4.15 -8.00 -26.10
CA ALA A 69 -2.77 -8.48 -25.97
C ALA A 69 -2.00 -7.69 -24.92
N GLN A 70 -2.11 -6.35 -24.89
CA GLN A 70 -1.50 -5.49 -23.87
C GLN A 70 -2.06 -5.80 -22.49
N ARG A 71 -3.39 -5.86 -22.34
CA ARG A 71 -4.06 -6.20 -21.07
C ARG A 71 -3.58 -7.56 -20.53
N ARG A 72 -3.58 -8.61 -21.39
CA ARG A 72 -3.13 -9.95 -21.01
C ARG A 72 -1.66 -9.98 -20.60
N ARG A 73 -0.77 -9.28 -21.32
CA ARG A 73 0.65 -9.17 -21.00
C ARG A 73 0.84 -8.53 -19.62
N THR A 74 0.18 -7.41 -19.37
CA THR A 74 0.28 -6.68 -18.09
C THR A 74 -0.26 -7.50 -16.92
N ILE A 75 -1.43 -8.15 -17.08
CA ILE A 75 -1.97 -8.98 -16.00
C ILE A 75 -1.11 -10.22 -15.74
N ARG A 76 -0.53 -10.82 -16.77
CA ARG A 76 0.44 -11.92 -16.58
C ARG A 76 1.69 -11.44 -15.83
N ALA A 77 2.19 -10.24 -16.13
CA ALA A 77 3.30 -9.62 -15.41
C ALA A 77 2.91 -9.30 -13.96
N MET A 78 1.67 -8.85 -13.70
CA MET A 78 1.14 -8.64 -12.35
C MET A 78 1.17 -9.93 -11.51
N PHE A 79 0.72 -11.05 -12.01
CA PHE A 79 0.80 -12.33 -11.28
C PHE A 79 2.25 -12.68 -10.93
N ARG A 80 3.18 -12.49 -11.86
CA ARG A 80 4.62 -12.69 -11.61
C ARG A 80 5.15 -11.74 -10.56
N HIS A 81 4.75 -10.47 -10.62
CA HIS A 81 5.11 -9.45 -9.63
C HIS A 81 4.70 -9.86 -8.22
N PHE A 82 3.44 -10.25 -8.01
CA PHE A 82 2.97 -10.65 -6.68
C PHE A 82 3.57 -11.98 -6.21
N GLY A 83 3.91 -12.89 -7.12
CA GLY A 83 4.69 -14.07 -6.78
C GLY A 83 6.08 -13.71 -6.23
N MET A 84 6.75 -12.72 -6.83
CA MET A 84 8.02 -12.19 -6.31
C MET A 84 7.85 -11.49 -4.97
N CYS A 85 6.79 -10.69 -4.78
CA CYS A 85 6.50 -10.02 -3.51
C CYS A 85 6.38 -11.02 -2.34
N LEU A 86 5.76 -12.18 -2.55
CA LEU A 86 5.66 -13.21 -1.50
C LEU A 86 7.04 -13.67 -1.01
N PHE A 87 7.99 -13.90 -1.92
CA PHE A 87 9.35 -14.23 -1.56
C PHE A 87 10.07 -13.06 -0.89
N GLU A 88 9.94 -11.86 -1.44
CA GLU A 88 10.58 -10.66 -0.92
C GLU A 88 10.14 -10.35 0.51
N ILE A 89 8.85 -10.52 0.84
CA ILE A 89 8.34 -10.37 2.21
C ILE A 89 9.03 -11.35 3.15
N ALA A 90 9.21 -12.59 2.74
CA ALA A 90 9.94 -13.58 3.52
C ALA A 90 11.44 -13.22 3.67
N TRP A 91 12.00 -12.51 2.70
CA TRP A 91 13.41 -12.13 2.65
C TRP A 91 13.72 -10.80 3.39
N LEU A 92 12.72 -9.96 3.69
CA LEU A 92 12.88 -8.67 4.37
C LEU A 92 13.83 -8.68 5.58
N PRO A 93 13.82 -9.69 6.46
CA PRO A 93 14.73 -9.71 7.60
C PRO A 93 16.23 -9.78 7.28
N ASN A 94 16.62 -9.91 6.01
CA ASN A 94 18.01 -9.79 5.56
C ASN A 94 18.42 -8.34 5.32
N LEU A 95 17.45 -7.43 5.25
CA LEU A 95 17.74 -6.00 5.19
C LEU A 95 18.08 -5.50 6.59
N THR A 96 19.22 -4.84 6.69
CA THR A 96 19.67 -4.11 7.86
C THR A 96 19.91 -2.64 7.50
N PRO A 97 20.12 -1.74 8.46
CA PRO A 97 20.50 -0.35 8.15
C PRO A 97 21.71 -0.25 7.21
N GLU A 98 22.67 -1.18 7.30
CA GLU A 98 23.91 -1.19 6.50
C GLU A 98 23.73 -1.78 5.10
N THR A 99 22.75 -2.69 4.93
CA THR A 99 22.60 -3.43 3.66
C THR A 99 21.42 -2.93 2.81
N ARG A 100 20.47 -2.20 3.40
CA ARG A 100 19.25 -1.77 2.72
C ARG A 100 19.50 -0.97 1.43
N ASP A 101 20.51 -0.13 1.42
CA ASP A 101 20.83 0.77 0.29
C ASP A 101 21.37 0.01 -0.93
N ARG A 102 21.77 -1.25 -0.77
CA ARG A 102 22.12 -2.15 -1.89
C ARG A 102 20.89 -2.58 -2.70
N TYR A 103 19.73 -2.61 -2.06
CA TYR A 103 18.50 -3.16 -2.61
C TYR A 103 17.38 -2.12 -2.73
N THR A 104 17.57 -0.93 -2.15
CA THR A 104 16.54 0.11 -2.11
C THR A 104 17.14 1.48 -2.39
N LYS A 105 16.59 2.17 -3.38
CA LYS A 105 16.79 3.59 -3.61
C LYS A 105 15.68 4.37 -2.90
N TYR A 106 15.98 5.58 -2.45
CA TYR A 106 15.02 6.45 -1.78
C TYR A 106 14.79 7.70 -2.61
N ASP A 107 13.52 8.02 -2.88
CA ASP A 107 13.11 9.20 -3.65
C ASP A 107 12.14 10.03 -2.79
N GLY A 108 12.51 11.27 -2.47
CA GLY A 108 11.72 12.17 -1.63
C GLY A 108 11.62 11.79 -0.13
N VAL A 109 12.22 10.67 0.28
CA VAL A 109 12.18 10.21 1.68
C VAL A 109 12.93 11.18 2.59
N ASP A 110 14.12 11.62 2.20
CA ASP A 110 14.96 12.54 3.01
C ASP A 110 14.25 13.85 3.35
N ARG A 111 13.47 14.40 2.40
CA ARG A 111 12.67 15.61 2.61
C ARG A 111 11.63 15.40 3.72
N THR A 112 10.93 14.28 3.67
CA THR A 112 9.94 13.93 4.69
C THR A 112 10.62 13.71 6.05
N MET A 113 11.77 13.04 6.08
CA MET A 113 12.53 12.83 7.31
C MET A 113 12.98 14.14 7.96
N LYS A 114 13.46 15.12 7.18
CA LYS A 114 13.83 16.46 7.68
C LYS A 114 12.64 17.17 8.33
N LEU A 115 11.44 17.05 7.75
CA LEU A 115 10.22 17.64 8.33
C LEU A 115 9.81 16.93 9.63
N ILE A 116 9.99 15.62 9.73
CA ILE A 116 9.77 14.88 10.97
C ILE A 116 10.76 15.33 12.05
N ASP A 117 12.03 15.52 11.72
CA ASP A 117 13.06 16.02 12.62
C ASP A 117 12.75 17.46 13.11
N ALA A 118 12.06 18.25 12.29
CA ALA A 118 11.51 19.56 12.65
C ALA A 118 10.21 19.48 13.47
N GLY A 119 9.81 18.29 13.96
CA GLY A 119 8.65 18.09 14.81
C GLY A 119 7.30 17.93 14.10
N ARG A 120 7.29 17.80 12.75
CA ARG A 120 6.04 17.59 12.00
C ARG A 120 5.62 16.13 12.05
N GLY A 121 4.36 15.89 12.41
CA GLY A 121 3.74 14.56 12.32
C GLY A 121 3.17 14.28 10.94
N PHE A 122 3.20 13.01 10.52
CA PHE A 122 2.76 12.61 9.18
C PHE A 122 1.69 11.54 9.16
N VAL A 123 0.76 11.67 8.21
CA VAL A 123 -0.04 10.56 7.70
C VAL A 123 0.54 10.13 6.34
N VAL A 124 1.02 8.88 6.29
CA VAL A 124 1.52 8.26 5.05
C VAL A 124 0.37 7.54 4.38
N PHE A 125 -0.07 8.08 3.25
CA PHE A 125 -1.06 7.45 2.39
C PHE A 125 -0.36 6.51 1.42
N SER A 126 -0.66 5.22 1.49
CA SER A 126 -0.02 4.21 0.65
C SER A 126 -1.06 3.39 -0.12
N ALA A 127 -0.59 2.70 -1.14
CA ALA A 127 -1.36 1.80 -1.98
C ALA A 127 -0.69 0.42 -2.05
N HIS A 128 -1.46 -0.61 -2.43
CA HIS A 128 -0.92 -1.94 -2.77
C HIS A 128 -0.14 -1.91 -4.09
N CYS A 129 0.56 -0.80 -4.37
CA CYS A 129 1.38 -0.61 -5.56
C CYS A 129 2.82 -1.03 -5.25
N GLY A 130 3.35 -1.93 -6.07
CA GLY A 130 4.66 -2.53 -5.81
C GLY A 130 4.68 -3.44 -4.59
N ASN A 131 5.73 -3.32 -3.77
CA ASN A 131 5.83 -4.07 -2.51
C ASN A 131 5.71 -3.12 -1.31
N TRP A 132 4.50 -2.91 -0.81
CA TRP A 132 4.22 -2.02 0.33
C TRP A 132 4.83 -2.52 1.66
N GLU A 133 5.05 -3.83 1.82
CA GLU A 133 5.76 -4.34 3.00
C GLU A 133 7.25 -3.98 2.92
N TRP A 134 7.84 -3.99 1.72
CA TRP A 134 9.21 -3.51 1.50
C TRP A 134 9.32 -2.02 1.84
N LEU A 135 8.35 -1.19 1.40
CA LEU A 135 8.29 0.22 1.77
C LEU A 135 8.32 0.41 3.28
N SER A 136 7.36 -0.20 3.98
CA SER A 136 7.23 -0.01 5.43
C SER A 136 8.49 -0.50 6.16
N TYR A 137 9.03 -1.64 5.76
CA TYR A 137 10.23 -2.22 6.36
C TYR A 137 11.45 -1.31 6.19
N THR A 138 11.70 -0.85 4.97
CA THR A 138 12.88 -0.01 4.68
C THR A 138 12.78 1.39 5.29
N ILE A 139 11.59 1.97 5.35
CA ILE A 139 11.34 3.24 6.08
C ILE A 139 11.56 3.04 7.59
N GLY A 140 11.12 1.91 8.16
CA GLY A 140 11.42 1.58 9.56
C GLY A 140 12.91 1.53 9.84
N LEU A 141 13.72 0.96 8.94
CA LEU A 141 15.17 0.93 9.03
C LEU A 141 15.85 2.32 8.91
N CYS A 142 15.11 3.36 8.52
CA CYS A 142 15.61 4.74 8.55
C CYS A 142 15.65 5.35 9.97
N GLY A 143 15.22 4.59 10.99
CA GLY A 143 15.31 5.01 12.40
C GLY A 143 14.29 6.07 12.82
N ARG A 144 13.25 6.33 12.03
CA ARG A 144 12.13 7.20 12.41
C ARG A 144 10.88 6.39 12.74
N PRO A 145 10.11 6.78 13.78
CA PRO A 145 8.93 6.02 14.18
C PRO A 145 7.90 5.93 13.06
N LEU A 146 7.64 4.71 12.60
CA LEU A 146 6.56 4.39 11.69
C LEU A 146 5.60 3.42 12.36
N THR A 147 4.33 3.79 12.35
CA THR A 147 3.22 2.92 12.78
C THR A 147 2.31 2.69 11.58
N VAL A 148 1.88 1.47 11.35
CA VAL A 148 0.97 1.13 10.24
C VAL A 148 -0.34 0.56 10.77
N MET A 149 -1.43 0.90 10.09
CA MET A 149 -2.74 0.32 10.38
C MET A 149 -2.91 -0.98 9.61
N GLN A 150 -3.40 -2.02 10.29
CA GLN A 150 -3.84 -3.24 9.65
C GLN A 150 -5.25 -3.63 10.06
N ARG A 151 -5.87 -4.50 9.29
CA ARG A 151 -7.11 -5.15 9.70
C ARG A 151 -6.76 -6.27 10.67
N GLU A 152 -7.45 -6.32 11.80
CA GLU A 152 -7.41 -7.48 12.68
C GLU A 152 -7.74 -8.75 11.89
N ARG A 153 -6.84 -9.72 11.91
CA ARG A 153 -6.99 -11.00 11.21
C ARG A 153 -6.96 -12.13 12.23
N ASP A 154 -8.13 -12.43 12.77
CA ASP A 154 -8.30 -13.40 13.85
C ASP A 154 -8.02 -14.86 13.49
N GLU A 155 -7.93 -15.24 12.21
CA GLU A 155 -8.17 -16.65 11.90
C GLU A 155 -6.95 -17.44 11.40
N HIS A 156 -5.80 -16.80 11.08
CA HIS A 156 -4.81 -17.55 10.28
C HIS A 156 -3.35 -17.43 10.71
N GLY A 157 -3.02 -16.77 11.82
CA GLY A 157 -1.61 -16.57 12.26
C GLY A 157 -0.76 -15.71 11.31
N LEU A 158 -1.29 -15.36 10.13
CA LEU A 158 -0.57 -14.54 9.15
C LEU A 158 -0.46 -13.07 9.59
N GLY A 159 -1.48 -12.55 10.28
CA GLY A 159 -1.44 -11.20 10.84
C GLY A 159 -0.35 -11.06 11.89
N GLU A 160 -0.25 -12.02 12.81
CA GLU A 160 0.80 -12.09 13.82
C GLU A 160 2.19 -12.20 13.19
N PHE A 161 2.33 -13.05 12.17
CA PHE A 161 3.59 -13.18 11.42
C PHE A 161 4.01 -11.84 10.80
N ILE A 162 3.12 -11.14 10.10
CA ILE A 162 3.41 -9.83 9.48
C ILE A 162 3.73 -8.76 10.55
N THR A 163 3.01 -8.74 11.66
CA THR A 163 3.29 -7.84 12.79
C THR A 163 4.70 -8.09 13.36
N THR A 164 5.05 -9.35 13.59
CA THR A 164 6.39 -9.76 14.05
C THR A 164 7.46 -9.38 13.03
N LEU A 165 7.19 -9.58 11.74
CA LEU A 165 8.10 -9.23 10.67
C LEU A 165 8.38 -7.72 10.64
N ARG A 166 7.34 -6.89 10.66
CA ARG A 166 7.45 -5.42 10.69
C ARG A 166 8.20 -4.92 11.93
N GLY A 167 7.97 -5.55 13.09
CA GLY A 167 8.66 -5.23 14.34
C GLY A 167 10.18 -5.36 14.25
N LYS A 168 10.72 -6.22 13.39
CA LYS A 168 12.17 -6.38 13.17
C LYS A 168 12.84 -5.13 12.58
N SER A 169 12.10 -4.29 11.86
CA SER A 169 12.57 -3.00 11.35
C SER A 169 12.15 -1.81 12.22
N GLY A 170 11.55 -2.06 13.40
CA GLY A 170 11.06 -1.01 14.28
C GLY A 170 9.66 -0.48 13.92
N VAL A 171 9.01 -1.04 12.91
CA VAL A 171 7.64 -0.65 12.52
C VAL A 171 6.64 -1.21 13.52
N ARG A 172 5.79 -0.33 14.06
CA ARG A 172 4.67 -0.71 14.92
C ARG A 172 3.42 -0.99 14.09
N THR A 173 2.54 -1.82 14.62
CA THR A 173 1.25 -2.13 13.99
C THR A 173 0.13 -1.83 14.96
N ILE A 174 -0.93 -1.18 14.48
CA ILE A 174 -2.19 -0.96 15.19
C ILE A 174 -3.29 -1.73 14.47
N ASP A 175 -4.03 -2.56 15.21
CA ASP A 175 -5.18 -3.27 14.67
C ASP A 175 -6.40 -2.34 14.61
N ARG A 176 -7.01 -2.28 13.43
CA ARG A 176 -8.21 -1.50 13.21
C ARG A 176 -9.39 -2.09 13.98
N GLY A 177 -10.03 -1.26 14.81
CA GLY A 177 -11.18 -1.66 15.61
C GLY A 177 -10.84 -1.94 17.07
N SER A 178 -9.55 -1.96 17.46
CA SER A 178 -9.19 -2.04 18.88
C SER A 178 -9.62 -0.77 19.62
N ALA A 179 -10.03 -0.91 20.87
CA ALA A 179 -10.49 0.22 21.71
C ALA A 179 -9.41 1.30 21.95
N SER A 180 -8.15 0.92 21.93
CA SER A 180 -7.00 1.83 22.07
C SER A 180 -6.59 2.53 20.77
N SER A 181 -7.04 2.04 19.62
CA SER A 181 -6.64 2.50 18.30
C SER A 181 -6.67 4.03 18.09
N PRO A 182 -7.71 4.81 18.50
CA PRO A 182 -7.71 6.25 18.27
C PRO A 182 -6.60 6.99 19.02
N ARG A 183 -6.31 6.60 20.27
CA ARG A 183 -5.24 7.21 21.07
C ARG A 183 -3.86 6.85 20.54
N GLU A 184 -3.68 5.61 20.14
CA GLU A 184 -2.42 5.12 19.55
C GLU A 184 -2.13 5.80 18.21
N MET A 185 -3.15 6.01 17.36
CA MET A 185 -3.00 6.76 16.10
C MET A 185 -2.51 8.20 16.33
N ILE A 186 -3.12 8.93 17.30
CA ILE A 186 -2.69 10.30 17.61
C ILE A 186 -1.25 10.30 18.14
N LYS A 187 -0.89 9.33 19.02
CA LYS A 187 0.46 9.19 19.54
C LYS A 187 1.47 8.91 18.42
N ALA A 188 1.13 8.04 17.48
CA ALA A 188 1.99 7.70 16.34
C ALA A 188 2.26 8.91 15.45
N ILE A 189 1.25 9.74 15.17
CA ILE A 189 1.39 10.96 14.38
C ILE A 189 2.28 11.98 15.08
N ARG A 190 2.05 12.24 16.36
CA ARG A 190 2.84 13.22 17.14
C ARG A 190 4.32 12.85 17.24
N GLY A 191 4.63 11.58 17.19
CA GLY A 191 6.00 11.06 17.32
C GLY A 191 6.66 10.65 16.00
N GLY A 192 5.98 10.82 14.85
CA GLY A 192 6.52 10.36 13.58
C GLY A 192 5.49 10.18 12.47
N MET A 193 5.29 8.95 12.01
CA MET A 193 4.45 8.61 10.86
C MET A 193 3.39 7.58 11.20
N LEU A 194 2.16 7.80 10.70
CA LEU A 194 1.07 6.82 10.70
C LEU A 194 0.72 6.45 9.26
N GLY A 195 0.95 5.19 8.88
CA GLY A 195 0.73 4.68 7.52
C GLY A 195 -0.60 3.96 7.33
N PHE A 196 -1.24 4.21 6.20
CA PHE A 196 -2.46 3.53 5.77
C PHE A 196 -2.32 3.07 4.32
N VAL A 197 -2.67 1.82 4.05
CA VAL A 197 -2.87 1.33 2.68
C VAL A 197 -4.35 1.43 2.35
N MET A 198 -4.75 2.37 1.47
CA MET A 198 -6.14 2.79 1.34
C MET A 198 -6.73 2.74 -0.08
N ASP A 199 -6.06 2.11 -1.00
CA ASP A 199 -6.47 2.01 -2.40
C ASP A 199 -7.50 0.90 -2.69
N GLN A 200 -7.96 0.19 -1.66
CA GLN A 200 -8.93 -0.90 -1.80
C GLN A 200 -10.32 -0.52 -1.32
N ASN A 201 -11.34 -1.12 -1.96
CA ASN A 201 -12.73 -1.01 -1.55
C ASN A 201 -13.00 -1.97 -0.38
N ILE A 202 -12.86 -1.48 0.84
CA ILE A 202 -13.02 -2.23 2.10
C ILE A 202 -14.25 -1.74 2.88
N ARG A 203 -14.81 -2.59 3.74
CA ARG A 203 -15.96 -2.23 4.59
C ARG A 203 -15.53 -1.23 5.68
N THR A 204 -15.64 0.04 5.37
CA THR A 204 -15.41 1.18 6.26
C THR A 204 -16.08 2.40 5.66
N GLU A 205 -16.23 3.46 6.43
CA GLU A 205 -16.71 4.73 5.93
C GLU A 205 -15.82 5.18 4.76
N SER A 206 -16.46 5.50 3.64
CA SER A 206 -15.79 5.75 2.38
C SER A 206 -16.45 6.89 1.62
N VAL A 207 -15.73 7.52 0.74
CA VAL A 207 -16.22 8.53 -0.20
C VAL A 207 -16.01 8.05 -1.63
N LYS A 208 -16.92 8.42 -2.54
CA LYS A 208 -16.74 8.19 -3.98
C LYS A 208 -15.81 9.26 -4.54
N VAL A 209 -14.64 8.86 -4.99
CA VAL A 209 -13.69 9.74 -5.69
C VAL A 209 -13.32 9.13 -7.04
N PRO A 210 -12.93 9.94 -8.03
CA PRO A 210 -12.48 9.43 -9.33
C PRO A 210 -11.23 8.55 -9.17
N PHE A 211 -11.25 7.40 -9.85
CA PHE A 211 -10.10 6.50 -10.00
C PHE A 211 -10.15 5.88 -11.39
N PHE A 212 -9.17 6.20 -12.24
CA PHE A 212 -9.18 5.92 -13.68
C PHE A 212 -10.47 6.40 -14.38
N GLY A 213 -10.87 7.64 -14.06
CA GLY A 213 -12.07 8.26 -14.63
C GLY A 213 -13.41 7.68 -14.15
N ARG A 214 -13.41 6.72 -13.21
CA ARG A 214 -14.61 6.10 -12.66
C ARG A 214 -14.76 6.35 -11.17
N PRO A 215 -15.97 6.57 -10.64
CA PRO A 215 -16.18 6.71 -9.21
C PRO A 215 -15.80 5.41 -8.49
N ALA A 216 -14.95 5.53 -7.45
CA ALA A 216 -14.49 4.41 -6.66
C ALA A 216 -14.58 4.73 -5.17
N LEU A 217 -15.17 3.82 -4.39
CA LEU A 217 -15.27 3.96 -2.95
C LEU A 217 -13.88 3.87 -2.31
N THR A 218 -13.47 4.94 -1.64
CA THR A 218 -12.15 5.06 -1.01
C THR A 218 -12.32 5.41 0.47
N PRO A 219 -11.61 4.73 1.40
CA PRO A 219 -11.68 5.01 2.83
C PRO A 219 -11.33 6.48 3.12
N ILE A 220 -12.21 7.21 3.84
CA ILE A 220 -12.00 8.62 4.19
C ILE A 220 -11.29 8.82 5.53
N GLY A 221 -11.27 7.78 6.38
CA GLY A 221 -10.70 7.85 7.73
C GLY A 221 -9.26 8.36 7.81
N PRO A 222 -8.33 7.94 6.94
CA PRO A 222 -6.97 8.46 6.92
C PRO A 222 -6.88 9.98 6.68
N ALA A 223 -7.68 10.52 5.78
CA ALA A 223 -7.73 11.96 5.54
C ALA A 223 -8.33 12.72 6.73
N ARG A 224 -9.41 12.19 7.34
CA ARG A 224 -10.02 12.79 8.53
C ARG A 224 -9.06 12.87 9.71
N ILE A 225 -8.27 11.82 9.96
CA ILE A 225 -7.30 11.86 11.06
C ILE A 225 -6.18 12.86 10.76
N ALA A 226 -5.71 12.96 9.52
CA ALA A 226 -4.73 13.95 9.11
C ALA A 226 -5.22 15.39 9.37
N VAL A 227 -6.45 15.71 8.95
CA VAL A 227 -7.07 17.03 9.18
C VAL A 227 -7.23 17.31 10.67
N ARG A 228 -7.80 16.37 11.43
CA ARG A 228 -8.06 16.54 12.87
C ARG A 228 -6.80 16.70 13.71
N THR A 229 -5.69 16.14 13.30
CA THR A 229 -4.41 16.20 14.03
C THR A 229 -3.51 17.30 13.52
N GLY A 230 -3.84 17.96 12.43
CA GLY A 230 -2.96 18.92 11.76
C GLY A 230 -1.70 18.29 11.17
N ALA A 231 -1.73 16.97 10.95
CA ALA A 231 -0.61 16.25 10.37
C ALA A 231 -0.38 16.63 8.91
N MET A 232 0.86 16.54 8.46
CA MET A 232 1.17 16.59 7.04
C MET A 232 0.76 15.29 6.36
N GLY A 233 0.36 15.36 5.10
CA GLY A 233 0.14 14.21 4.23
C GLY A 233 1.36 13.92 3.37
N VAL A 234 1.65 12.65 3.13
CA VAL A 234 2.60 12.21 2.11
C VAL A 234 2.12 10.92 1.46
N ILE A 235 2.26 10.81 0.15
CA ILE A 235 1.97 9.56 -0.58
C ILE A 235 3.25 8.74 -0.62
N GLY A 236 3.19 7.50 -0.10
CA GLY A 236 4.29 6.56 -0.07
C GLY A 236 4.02 5.32 -0.92
N VAL A 237 4.91 5.00 -1.83
CA VAL A 237 4.83 3.80 -2.70
C VAL A 237 6.19 3.14 -2.84
N CYS A 238 6.18 1.86 -3.21
CA CYS A 238 7.40 1.12 -3.50
C CYS A 238 7.31 0.47 -4.88
N GLU A 239 8.20 0.81 -5.76
CA GLU A 239 8.30 0.26 -7.12
C GLU A 239 9.48 -0.72 -7.21
N ARG A 240 9.27 -1.92 -7.77
CA ARG A 240 10.37 -2.81 -8.13
C ARG A 240 10.91 -2.42 -9.49
N LEU A 241 12.21 -2.22 -9.57
CA LEU A 241 12.93 -1.93 -10.80
C LEU A 241 13.19 -3.20 -11.63
N PRO A 242 13.54 -3.06 -12.93
CA PRO A 242 13.84 -4.20 -13.79
C PRO A 242 15.01 -5.07 -13.32
N ASP A 243 15.97 -4.49 -12.59
CA ASP A 243 17.12 -5.20 -12.01
C ASP A 243 16.78 -5.97 -10.73
N GLY A 244 15.52 -5.90 -10.28
CA GLY A 244 15.03 -6.57 -9.07
C GLY A 244 15.24 -5.78 -7.78
N THR A 245 15.89 -4.62 -7.82
CA THR A 245 15.95 -3.68 -6.70
C THR A 245 14.65 -2.87 -6.56
N HIS A 246 14.55 -2.05 -5.53
CA HIS A 246 13.34 -1.28 -5.25
C HIS A 246 13.61 0.22 -5.15
N VAL A 247 12.59 1.02 -5.44
CA VAL A 247 12.55 2.44 -5.09
C VAL A 247 11.44 2.66 -4.07
N SER A 248 11.81 3.06 -2.85
CA SER A 248 10.87 3.57 -1.84
C SER A 248 10.70 5.06 -2.08
N ARG A 249 9.51 5.47 -2.52
CA ARG A 249 9.24 6.85 -2.94
C ARG A 249 8.21 7.49 -2.02
N PHE A 250 8.56 8.70 -1.53
CA PHE A 250 7.61 9.62 -0.93
C PHE A 250 7.41 10.80 -1.88
N LEU A 251 6.17 11.01 -2.32
CA LEU A 251 5.85 12.15 -3.17
C LEU A 251 5.96 13.46 -2.37
N GLU A 252 5.64 14.60 -3.01
CA GLU A 252 5.69 15.90 -2.33
C GLU A 252 4.75 15.90 -1.11
N PRO A 253 5.26 16.19 0.11
CA PRO A 253 4.44 16.38 1.29
C PRO A 253 3.47 17.56 1.13
N PHE A 254 2.33 17.49 1.81
CA PHE A 254 1.32 18.54 1.75
C PHE A 254 0.61 18.73 3.09
N GLU A 255 0.12 19.96 3.31
CA GLU A 255 -0.66 20.30 4.49
C GLU A 255 -2.05 19.67 4.43
N CYS A 256 -2.48 19.12 5.58
CA CYS A 256 -3.84 18.60 5.75
C CYS A 256 -4.66 19.45 6.74
N ALA A 257 -4.02 20.28 7.55
CA ALA A 257 -4.71 21.15 8.52
C ALA A 257 -5.71 22.07 7.82
N GLY A 258 -6.95 22.09 8.33
CA GLY A 258 -8.02 22.94 7.77
C GLY A 258 -8.55 22.51 6.40
N GLY A 259 -8.01 21.44 5.82
CA GLY A 259 -8.45 20.91 4.52
C GLY A 259 -9.73 20.06 4.59
N ASP A 260 -10.36 19.85 3.43
CA ASP A 260 -11.48 18.93 3.30
C ASP A 260 -10.97 17.47 3.16
N PRO A 261 -11.38 16.54 4.04
CA PRO A 261 -11.00 15.13 3.92
C PRO A 261 -11.39 14.48 2.59
N VAL A 262 -12.44 14.95 1.92
CA VAL A 262 -12.87 14.42 0.61
C VAL A 262 -11.88 14.85 -0.48
N GLU A 263 -11.48 16.12 -0.50
CA GLU A 263 -10.49 16.64 -1.45
C GLU A 263 -9.11 16.00 -1.24
N ILE A 264 -8.70 15.82 0.03
CA ILE A 264 -7.46 15.09 0.37
C ILE A 264 -7.52 13.65 -0.14
N THR A 265 -8.66 12.96 0.07
CA THR A 265 -8.83 11.58 -0.43
C THR A 265 -8.78 11.54 -1.96
N ALA A 266 -9.39 12.49 -2.65
CA ALA A 266 -9.33 12.60 -4.09
C ALA A 266 -7.91 12.88 -4.60
N ARG A 267 -7.18 13.83 -3.97
CA ARG A 267 -5.76 14.12 -4.26
C ARG A 267 -4.88 12.87 -4.14
N VAL A 268 -5.01 12.15 -3.03
CA VAL A 268 -4.24 10.94 -2.75
C VAL A 268 -4.57 9.85 -3.77
N THR A 269 -5.84 9.68 -4.11
CA THR A 269 -6.29 8.69 -5.10
C THR A 269 -5.72 8.98 -6.49
N ARG A 270 -5.66 10.26 -6.91
CA ARG A 270 -4.98 10.67 -8.17
C ARG A 270 -3.50 10.33 -8.13
N GLY A 271 -2.83 10.62 -7.00
CA GLY A 271 -1.41 10.25 -6.87
C GLY A 271 -1.16 8.74 -6.95
N PHE A 272 -2.07 7.91 -6.43
CA PHE A 272 -2.00 6.45 -6.64
C PHE A 272 -2.20 6.07 -8.10
N GLU A 273 -3.17 6.68 -8.79
CA GLU A 273 -3.41 6.44 -10.20
C GLU A 273 -2.17 6.74 -11.05
N GLU A 274 -1.50 7.88 -10.79
CA GLU A 274 -0.27 8.26 -11.47
C GLU A 274 0.85 7.22 -11.28
N GLN A 275 1.03 6.71 -10.05
CA GLN A 275 2.03 5.67 -9.78
C GLN A 275 1.66 4.33 -10.45
N ILE A 276 0.39 3.96 -10.45
CA ILE A 276 -0.09 2.75 -11.11
C ILE A 276 0.10 2.84 -12.63
N ARG A 277 -0.10 4.01 -13.23
CA ARG A 277 0.14 4.21 -14.68
C ARG A 277 1.61 4.04 -15.05
N ARG A 278 2.56 4.31 -14.15
CA ARG A 278 4.01 4.10 -14.38
C ARG A 278 4.38 2.63 -14.42
N ALA A 279 3.79 1.81 -13.54
CA ALA A 279 4.06 0.38 -13.42
C ALA A 279 2.75 -0.41 -13.21
N PRO A 280 1.89 -0.49 -14.23
CA PRO A 280 0.54 -1.05 -14.08
C PRO A 280 0.55 -2.54 -13.73
N GLU A 281 1.61 -3.27 -14.03
CA GLU A 281 1.79 -4.66 -13.59
C GLU A 281 2.10 -4.79 -12.09
N GLN A 282 2.33 -3.69 -11.38
CA GLN A 282 2.67 -3.71 -9.95
C GLN A 282 1.48 -3.34 -9.05
N TRP A 283 0.24 -3.36 -9.58
CA TRP A 283 -0.99 -3.13 -8.81
C TRP A 283 -1.93 -4.34 -8.90
N PRO A 284 -2.66 -4.69 -7.78
CA PRO A 284 -3.46 -5.92 -7.71
C PRO A 284 -4.81 -5.78 -8.44
N TRP A 285 -4.81 -5.80 -9.76
CA TRP A 285 -6.01 -5.70 -10.60
C TRP A 285 -7.08 -6.75 -10.29
N PHE A 286 -6.77 -7.82 -9.57
CA PHE A 286 -7.76 -8.81 -9.13
C PHE A 286 -8.65 -8.32 -7.98
N HIS A 287 -8.35 -7.17 -7.35
CA HIS A 287 -9.23 -6.56 -6.36
C HIS A 287 -10.45 -5.91 -7.03
N ASP A 288 -11.63 -6.08 -6.42
CA ASP A 288 -12.90 -5.53 -6.94
C ASP A 288 -13.05 -4.05 -6.53
N ARG A 289 -12.26 -3.18 -7.17
CA ARG A 289 -12.08 -1.77 -6.80
C ARG A 289 -13.33 -0.94 -7.00
N TRP A 290 -14.10 -1.23 -8.06
CA TRP A 290 -15.30 -0.47 -8.45
C TRP A 290 -16.60 -1.15 -8.04
N ARG A 291 -16.55 -2.14 -7.12
CA ARG A 291 -17.75 -2.78 -6.60
C ARG A 291 -18.62 -1.78 -5.85
N GLU A 292 -19.90 -1.73 -6.19
CA GLU A 292 -20.88 -0.96 -5.44
C GLU A 292 -21.15 -1.55 -4.05
N ARG A 293 -21.46 -0.71 -3.10
CA ARG A 293 -21.85 -1.06 -1.73
C ARG A 293 -23.09 -0.27 -1.30
N PRO A 294 -23.80 -0.75 -0.25
CA PRO A 294 -24.93 0.00 0.31
C PRO A 294 -24.56 1.44 0.69
N GLN A 295 -25.50 2.37 0.52
CA GLN A 295 -25.27 3.81 0.69
C GLN A 295 -24.85 4.23 2.11
N TRP A 296 -25.22 3.46 3.14
CA TRP A 296 -24.85 3.76 4.53
C TRP A 296 -23.34 3.71 4.82
N ASP A 297 -22.56 3.11 3.91
CA ASP A 297 -21.09 3.07 3.96
C ASP A 297 -20.45 4.27 3.22
N VAL A 298 -21.25 5.19 2.65
CA VAL A 298 -20.78 6.20 1.69
C VAL A 298 -21.04 7.61 2.21
N THR A 299 -20.00 8.43 2.29
CA THR A 299 -20.11 9.88 2.44
C THR A 299 -20.23 10.49 1.03
N GLU A 300 -21.26 11.28 0.77
CA GLU A 300 -21.42 11.95 -0.53
C GLU A 300 -20.31 13.00 -0.73
N PRO A 301 -19.68 13.08 -1.92
CA PRO A 301 -18.74 14.12 -2.22
C PRO A 301 -19.49 15.48 -2.35
N PRO A 302 -18.84 16.61 -2.06
CA PRO A 302 -19.37 17.89 -2.47
C PRO A 302 -19.60 17.89 -3.99
N THR A 303 -20.68 18.51 -4.43
CA THR A 303 -21.11 18.58 -5.83
C THR A 303 -19.96 18.97 -6.75
N ALA A 304 -19.87 18.34 -7.91
CA ALA A 304 -18.75 18.31 -8.86
C ALA A 304 -18.27 19.68 -9.44
N ALA A 305 -18.76 20.82 -8.93
CA ALA A 305 -18.41 22.15 -9.39
C ALA A 305 -17.07 22.72 -8.86
N ALA A 306 -16.35 22.01 -8.00
CA ALA A 306 -15.21 22.55 -7.25
C ALA A 306 -13.85 21.84 -7.46
N ILE A 307 -13.65 21.09 -8.53
CA ILE A 307 -12.32 20.50 -8.80
C ILE A 307 -11.67 21.29 -9.96
N PRO A 308 -10.78 22.27 -9.67
CA PRO A 308 -10.07 22.96 -10.74
C PRO A 308 -9.14 21.99 -11.49
N PRO A 309 -8.97 22.14 -12.82
CA PRO A 309 -8.00 21.36 -13.59
C PRO A 309 -6.58 21.66 -13.07
N ALA A 310 -5.72 20.65 -13.14
CA ALA A 310 -4.30 20.78 -12.78
C ALA A 310 -3.70 21.98 -13.54
N GLY A 311 -3.15 22.95 -12.78
CA GLY A 311 -2.61 24.17 -13.33
C GLY A 311 -1.51 23.90 -14.36
N SER A 312 -1.73 24.34 -15.57
CA SER A 312 -0.69 24.55 -16.57
C SER A 312 0.27 25.62 -16.02
N GLY A 313 1.51 25.23 -15.76
CA GLY A 313 2.57 26.14 -15.33
C GLY A 313 2.73 27.27 -16.34
N GLY A 314 2.30 28.46 -15.98
CA GLY A 314 2.50 29.67 -16.75
C GLY A 314 3.99 30.05 -16.71
N SER A 315 4.62 30.02 -17.87
CA SER A 315 5.89 30.67 -18.12
C SER A 315 5.71 32.16 -17.99
N THR A 316 6.13 32.77 -16.88
CA THR A 316 6.32 34.24 -16.79
C THR A 316 7.58 34.60 -17.56
N GLN A 317 7.38 35.10 -18.77
CA GLN A 317 8.37 35.97 -19.39
C GLN A 317 8.20 37.36 -18.73
N THR A 318 9.27 37.85 -18.14
CA THR A 318 9.42 39.25 -17.70
C THR A 318 10.14 40.07 -18.78
N PRO A 319 9.72 41.30 -19.05
CA PRO A 319 10.33 42.17 -20.09
C PRO A 319 11.73 42.63 -19.77
#